data_f22b46e651b0431447b111afe720ed6d
#
_entry.id   f22b46e651b0431447b111afe720ed6d
#
_cell.length_a   1.000
_cell.length_b   1.000
_cell.length_c   1.000
_cell.angle_alpha   90.00
_cell.angle_beta   90.00
_cell.angle_gamma   90.00
#
_symmetry.space_group_name_H-M   'P 1'
#
loop_
_entity.id
_entity.type
_entity.pdbx_description
1 polymer ?
#
loop_
_entity_poly.entity_id
_entity_poly.type
_entity_poly.pdbx_seq_one_letter_code
_entity_poly.pdbx_strand_id
1 'polypeptide(L)'
;MEHLFESDAYMVRQKVMKILGEEFHIYSNESMQSMIGYSKMAALKLKEDIRVYSDESKSTELLIIKQKGILDFTGGFSIVDGQTGESLGTLRRKGMKSIIRDSWVLMDQKENVVGSLGEESGGLALVRRFIPYLHILFPQQFHLRVNGARGTVKYTQKMNPFVH
;
A
#
# COMPACT_ATOMS: atom_id res chain seq x y z
N MET A 1 17.63 -3.49 4.82
CA MET A 1 16.26 -3.04 5.15
C MET A 1 16.24 -1.72 5.95
N GLU A 2 17.25 -1.40 6.76
CA GLU A 2 17.31 -0.17 7.58
C GLU A 2 17.01 1.10 6.77
N HIS A 3 17.64 1.31 5.62
CA HIS A 3 17.44 2.49 4.77
C HIS A 3 15.99 2.71 4.27
N LEU A 4 15.16 1.67 4.28
CA LEU A 4 13.77 1.75 3.87
C LEU A 4 12.90 2.46 4.93
N PHE A 5 13.35 2.52 6.19
CA PHE A 5 12.59 3.02 7.32
C PHE A 5 13.17 4.28 7.97
N GLU A 6 14.25 4.84 7.41
CA GLU A 6 14.93 6.02 7.96
C GLU A 6 14.31 7.37 7.55
N SER A 7 13.36 7.36 6.63
CA SER A 7 12.77 8.60 6.12
C SER A 7 11.44 8.93 6.78
N ASP A 8 11.22 10.20 7.08
CA ASP A 8 9.94 10.71 7.59
C ASP A 8 8.88 10.89 6.48
N ALA A 9 9.30 10.84 5.21
CA ALA A 9 8.42 11.00 4.06
C ALA A 9 8.87 10.11 2.90
N TYR A 10 7.89 9.53 2.22
CA TYR A 10 8.11 8.68 1.05
C TYR A 10 7.29 9.19 -0.13
N MET A 11 7.85 9.10 -1.32
CA MET A 11 7.14 9.31 -2.57
C MET A 11 7.04 7.98 -3.33
N VAL A 12 5.83 7.58 -3.69
CA VAL A 12 5.61 6.42 -4.55
C VAL A 12 5.10 6.89 -5.91
N ARG A 13 5.88 6.62 -6.95
CA ARG A 13 5.51 6.89 -8.33
C ARG A 13 5.01 5.61 -8.99
N GLN A 14 3.78 5.62 -9.44
CA GLN A 14 3.17 4.53 -10.20
C GLN A 14 3.33 4.80 -11.69
N LYS A 15 3.77 3.78 -12.43
CA LYS A 15 3.80 3.76 -13.89
C LYS A 15 2.89 2.62 -14.38
N VAL A 16 1.80 3.00 -15.02
CA VAL A 16 0.83 2.05 -15.56
C VAL A 16 1.26 1.64 -16.96
N MET A 17 1.47 0.35 -17.16
CA MET A 17 1.79 -0.23 -18.45
C MET A 17 0.58 -1.05 -18.91
N LYS A 18 -0.23 -0.51 -19.83
CA LYS A 18 -1.58 -0.97 -20.23
C LYS A 18 -1.79 -2.50 -20.32
N ILE A 19 -0.81 -3.25 -20.76
CA ILE A 19 -0.91 -4.71 -20.96
C ILE A 19 0.00 -5.50 -20.01
N LEU A 20 1.12 -4.89 -19.56
CA LEU A 20 2.17 -5.57 -18.81
C LEU A 20 2.02 -5.46 -17.29
N GLY A 21 1.09 -4.64 -16.81
CA GLY A 21 0.86 -4.40 -15.39
C GLY A 21 1.27 -3.01 -14.92
N GLU A 22 1.75 -2.93 -13.69
CA GLU A 22 2.10 -1.68 -13.04
C GLU A 22 3.48 -1.77 -12.41
N GLU A 23 4.22 -0.67 -12.46
CA GLU A 23 5.49 -0.51 -11.77
C GLU A 23 5.39 0.60 -10.74
N PHE A 24 6.00 0.38 -9.58
CA PHE A 24 6.03 1.33 -8.48
C PHE A 24 7.48 1.60 -8.11
N HIS A 25 7.87 2.88 -8.15
CA HIS A 25 9.17 3.35 -7.70
C HIS A 25 8.98 4.09 -6.39
N ILE A 26 9.70 3.67 -5.37
CA ILE A 26 9.63 4.23 -4.02
C ILE A 26 10.87 5.08 -3.77
N TYR A 27 10.67 6.32 -3.37
CA TYR A 27 11.73 7.29 -3.11
C TYR A 27 11.68 7.74 -1.66
N SER A 28 12.84 8.09 -1.11
CA SER A 28 12.99 8.58 0.27
C SER A 28 12.48 10.00 0.49
N ASN A 29 12.15 10.72 -0.58
CA ASN A 29 11.68 12.11 -0.50
C ASN A 29 10.88 12.53 -1.75
N GLU A 30 10.26 13.70 -1.70
CA GLU A 30 9.47 14.26 -2.80
C GLU A 30 10.32 14.67 -4.02
N SER A 31 11.63 14.88 -3.87
CA SER A 31 12.52 15.23 -5.00
C SER A 31 12.80 14.06 -5.94
N MET A 32 12.45 12.83 -5.53
CA MET A 32 12.63 11.59 -6.28
C MET A 32 14.07 11.33 -6.77
N GLN A 33 15.06 11.82 -6.02
CA GLN A 33 16.48 11.66 -6.37
C GLN A 33 17.05 10.33 -5.90
N SER A 34 16.53 9.79 -4.78
CA SER A 34 17.01 8.53 -4.19
C SER A 34 15.91 7.50 -4.19
N MET A 35 15.96 6.57 -5.13
CA MET A 35 15.10 5.41 -5.15
C MET A 35 15.57 4.40 -4.10
N ILE A 36 14.65 3.98 -3.24
CA ILE A 36 14.90 3.06 -2.13
C ILE A 36 14.11 1.77 -2.25
N GLY A 37 13.23 1.67 -3.23
CA GLY A 37 12.46 0.46 -3.48
C GLY A 37 11.79 0.46 -4.83
N TYR A 38 11.54 -0.74 -5.34
CA TYR A 38 10.89 -1.00 -6.61
C TYR A 38 9.92 -2.16 -6.48
N SER A 39 8.75 -2.05 -7.08
CA SER A 39 7.80 -3.16 -7.21
C SER A 39 7.22 -3.21 -8.62
N LYS A 40 6.99 -4.43 -9.11
CA LYS A 40 6.31 -4.68 -10.38
C LYS A 40 5.17 -5.66 -10.17
N MET A 41 3.97 -5.23 -10.52
CA MET A 41 2.76 -6.03 -10.48
C MET A 41 2.38 -6.43 -11.89
N ALA A 42 2.24 -7.74 -12.15
CA ALA A 42 1.76 -8.21 -13.43
C ALA A 42 0.25 -8.00 -13.56
N ALA A 43 -0.22 -7.61 -14.73
CA ALA A 43 -1.63 -7.63 -15.05
C ALA A 43 -2.17 -9.07 -14.97
N LEU A 44 -3.43 -9.23 -14.53
CA LEU A 44 -4.16 -10.52 -14.55
C LEU A 44 -3.66 -11.61 -13.57
N LYS A 45 -3.06 -11.27 -12.44
CA LYS A 45 -2.83 -12.24 -11.38
C LYS A 45 -4.10 -12.48 -10.55
N LEU A 46 -4.52 -13.74 -10.43
CA LEU A 46 -5.65 -14.16 -9.58
C LEU A 46 -5.37 -14.05 -8.08
N LYS A 47 -4.11 -13.99 -7.68
CA LYS A 47 -3.68 -13.85 -6.30
C LYS A 47 -2.59 -12.79 -6.22
N GLU A 48 -2.77 -11.83 -5.36
CA GLU A 48 -1.79 -10.78 -5.15
C GLU A 48 -0.58 -11.30 -4.38
N ASP A 49 0.58 -11.23 -5.00
CA ASP A 49 1.91 -11.46 -4.44
C ASP A 49 2.75 -10.23 -4.82
N ILE A 50 2.74 -9.23 -3.94
CA ILE A 50 3.44 -7.98 -4.16
C ILE A 50 4.83 -8.12 -3.55
N ARG A 51 5.86 -7.89 -4.35
CA ARG A 51 7.25 -7.91 -3.92
C ARG A 51 7.88 -6.55 -4.09
N VAL A 52 8.53 -6.09 -3.04
CA VAL A 52 9.32 -4.86 -3.05
C VAL A 52 10.79 -5.25 -3.06
N TYR A 53 11.51 -4.79 -4.07
CA TYR A 53 12.94 -4.99 -4.27
C TYR A 53 13.69 -3.71 -3.95
N SER A 54 15.02 -3.82 -3.75
CA SER A 54 15.90 -2.65 -3.59
C SER A 54 15.89 -1.74 -4.81
N ASP A 55 15.81 -2.32 -6.00
CA ASP A 55 15.90 -1.62 -7.29
C ASP A 55 15.26 -2.44 -8.44
N GLU A 56 15.31 -1.90 -9.64
CA GLU A 56 14.73 -2.50 -10.85
C GLU A 56 15.43 -3.82 -11.28
N SER A 57 16.65 -4.11 -10.81
CA SER A 57 17.34 -5.38 -11.09
C SER A 57 16.68 -6.56 -10.41
N LYS A 58 15.89 -6.30 -9.34
CA LYS A 58 15.20 -7.29 -8.50
C LYS A 58 16.12 -8.30 -7.83
N SER A 59 17.39 -7.94 -7.64
CA SER A 59 18.40 -8.80 -7.04
C SER A 59 18.17 -9.04 -5.54
N THR A 60 17.56 -8.06 -4.86
CA THR A 60 17.35 -8.11 -3.40
C THR A 60 15.90 -7.84 -3.09
N GLU A 61 15.20 -8.84 -2.54
CA GLU A 61 13.83 -8.69 -2.03
C GLU A 61 13.88 -8.02 -0.65
N LEU A 62 13.14 -6.94 -0.47
CA LEU A 62 13.03 -6.22 0.80
C LEU A 62 11.76 -6.62 1.56
N LEU A 63 10.62 -6.66 0.86
CA LEU A 63 9.32 -7.02 1.43
C LEU A 63 8.56 -7.93 0.50
N ILE A 64 7.82 -8.87 1.10
CA ILE A 64 6.87 -9.72 0.39
C ILE A 64 5.50 -9.55 1.04
N ILE A 65 4.50 -9.14 0.25
CA ILE A 65 3.12 -8.94 0.71
C ILE A 65 2.25 -9.95 -0.03
N LYS A 66 1.73 -10.94 0.71
CA LYS A 66 0.96 -12.06 0.16
C LYS A 66 -0.48 -12.03 0.63
N GLN A 67 -1.42 -12.16 -0.28
CA GLN A 67 -2.83 -12.32 0.05
C GLN A 67 -3.08 -13.67 0.74
N LYS A 68 -3.74 -13.63 1.90
CA LYS A 68 -4.18 -14.82 2.66
C LYS A 68 -5.52 -15.31 2.10
N GLY A 69 -5.49 -16.31 1.24
CA GLY A 69 -6.71 -16.93 0.70
C GLY A 69 -7.35 -16.21 -0.49
N ILE A 70 -7.97 -16.97 -1.40
CA ILE A 70 -8.61 -16.43 -2.62
C ILE A 70 -10.10 -16.13 -2.38
N LEU A 71 -10.72 -16.80 -1.40
CA LEU A 71 -12.17 -16.74 -1.13
C LEU A 71 -12.52 -15.98 0.15
N ASP A 72 -11.53 -15.44 0.84
CA ASP A 72 -11.79 -14.74 2.09
C ASP A 72 -12.12 -13.27 1.82
N PHE A 73 -13.42 -12.94 1.82
CA PHE A 73 -13.91 -11.57 1.70
C PHE A 73 -13.40 -10.64 2.82
N THR A 74 -12.86 -11.21 3.90
CA THR A 74 -12.16 -10.47 4.95
C THR A 74 -10.69 -10.22 4.61
N GLY A 75 -10.28 -10.56 3.40
CA GLY A 75 -8.98 -10.46 2.74
C GLY A 75 -7.87 -9.86 3.59
N GLY A 76 -6.99 -10.73 4.08
CA GLY A 76 -5.77 -10.32 4.79
C GLY A 76 -4.55 -10.43 3.90
N PHE A 77 -3.58 -9.55 4.15
CA PHE A 77 -2.26 -9.63 3.54
C PHE A 77 -1.22 -9.91 4.62
N SER A 78 -0.43 -10.96 4.46
CA SER A 78 0.74 -11.19 5.30
C SER A 78 1.91 -10.36 4.76
N ILE A 79 2.63 -9.71 5.66
CA ILE A 79 3.82 -8.92 5.35
C ILE A 79 5.02 -9.67 5.91
N VAL A 80 5.98 -9.96 5.05
CA VAL A 80 7.15 -10.79 5.35
C VAL A 80 8.40 -10.03 4.95
N ASP A 81 9.45 -10.10 5.76
CA ASP A 81 10.80 -9.67 5.41
C ASP A 81 11.32 -10.52 4.24
N GLY A 82 11.68 -9.88 3.13
CA GLY A 82 12.13 -10.57 1.92
C GLY A 82 13.48 -11.26 2.08
N GLN A 83 14.31 -10.83 3.03
CA GLN A 83 15.67 -11.37 3.23
C GLN A 83 15.68 -12.49 4.25
N THR A 84 14.97 -12.32 5.36
CA THR A 84 14.97 -13.29 6.47
C THR A 84 13.81 -14.28 6.39
N GLY A 85 12.74 -13.95 5.67
CA GLY A 85 11.50 -14.72 5.65
C GLY A 85 10.65 -14.56 6.91
N GLU A 86 11.05 -13.71 7.85
CA GLU A 86 10.29 -13.47 9.08
C GLU A 86 8.98 -12.72 8.80
N SER A 87 7.92 -13.12 9.50
CA SER A 87 6.66 -12.39 9.46
C SER A 87 6.80 -11.05 10.18
N LEU A 88 6.49 -9.96 9.50
CA LEU A 88 6.45 -8.62 10.09
C LEU A 88 5.06 -8.27 10.62
N GLY A 89 4.03 -8.98 10.16
CA GLY A 89 2.65 -8.77 10.57
C GLY A 89 1.63 -9.04 9.49
N THR A 90 0.41 -8.60 9.75
CA THR A 90 -0.73 -8.80 8.82
C THR A 90 -1.53 -7.52 8.68
N LEU A 91 -1.93 -7.20 7.47
CA LEU A 91 -2.92 -6.17 7.17
C LEU A 91 -4.25 -6.86 6.84
N ARG A 92 -5.31 -6.60 7.60
CA ARG A 92 -6.63 -7.22 7.42
C ARG A 92 -7.72 -6.18 7.21
N ARG A 93 -8.59 -6.42 6.26
CA ARG A 93 -9.75 -5.56 6.00
C ARG A 93 -10.78 -5.67 7.11
N LYS A 94 -11.37 -4.54 7.54
CA LYS A 94 -12.45 -4.51 8.54
C LYS A 94 -13.80 -4.88 7.93
N GLY A 95 -14.04 -6.17 7.61
CA GLY A 95 -15.33 -6.77 7.27
C GLY A 95 -16.33 -5.87 6.50
N MET A 96 -17.63 -6.01 6.80
CA MET A 96 -18.73 -5.30 6.12
C MET A 96 -18.64 -3.76 6.15
N LYS A 97 -18.01 -3.17 7.17
CA LYS A 97 -17.81 -1.70 7.25
C LYS A 97 -16.88 -1.16 6.15
N SER A 98 -16.03 -2.01 5.59
CA SER A 98 -15.16 -1.65 4.47
C SER A 98 -15.85 -1.58 3.11
N ILE A 99 -17.14 -1.94 3.01
CA ILE A 99 -17.92 -1.78 1.78
C ILE A 99 -18.17 -0.28 1.49
N ILE A 100 -18.34 0.51 2.54
CA ILE A 100 -18.63 1.94 2.43
C ILE A 100 -17.35 2.78 2.50
N ARG A 101 -16.38 2.35 3.35
CA ARG A 101 -15.15 3.08 3.62
C ARG A 101 -14.02 2.10 3.77
N ASP A 102 -12.97 2.24 2.97
CA ASP A 102 -11.79 1.36 3.09
C ASP A 102 -11.16 1.51 4.48
N SER A 103 -11.22 0.42 5.24
CA SER A 103 -10.72 0.37 6.61
C SER A 103 -10.01 -0.96 6.85
N TRP A 104 -8.77 -0.86 7.34
CA TRP A 104 -7.88 -1.99 7.58
C TRP A 104 -7.34 -1.94 9.01
N VAL A 105 -6.99 -3.09 9.56
CA VAL A 105 -6.25 -3.22 10.81
C VAL A 105 -4.87 -3.77 10.52
N LEU A 106 -3.88 -3.21 11.19
CA LEU A 106 -2.51 -3.72 11.23
C LEU A 106 -2.37 -4.60 12.46
N MET A 107 -1.87 -5.80 12.29
CA MET A 107 -1.69 -6.80 13.34
C MET A 107 -0.22 -7.22 13.39
N ASP A 108 0.27 -7.45 14.60
CA ASP A 108 1.61 -8.00 14.82
C ASP A 108 1.69 -9.51 14.49
N GLN A 109 2.84 -10.12 14.73
CA GLN A 109 3.07 -11.55 14.53
C GLN A 109 2.19 -12.44 15.43
N LYS A 110 1.71 -11.92 16.56
CA LYS A 110 0.83 -12.60 17.52
C LYS A 110 -0.66 -12.33 17.28
N GLU A 111 -0.98 -11.72 16.14
CA GLU A 111 -2.34 -11.30 15.76
C GLU A 111 -2.97 -10.23 16.67
N ASN A 112 -2.19 -9.52 17.48
CA ASN A 112 -2.69 -8.36 18.23
C ASN A 112 -2.85 -7.16 17.29
N VAL A 113 -3.92 -6.39 17.45
CA VAL A 113 -4.12 -5.17 16.69
C VAL A 113 -3.18 -4.09 17.19
N VAL A 114 -2.21 -3.71 16.36
CA VAL A 114 -1.21 -2.69 16.63
C VAL A 114 -1.48 -1.37 15.90
N GLY A 115 -2.45 -1.35 15.00
CA GLY A 115 -2.77 -0.12 14.27
C GLY A 115 -3.99 -0.26 13.37
N SER A 116 -4.32 0.85 12.72
CA SER A 116 -5.41 0.90 11.74
C SER A 116 -5.06 1.84 10.59
N LEU A 117 -5.48 1.45 9.38
CA LEU A 117 -5.42 2.27 8.18
C LEU A 117 -6.85 2.54 7.72
N GLY A 118 -7.19 3.78 7.47
CA GLY A 118 -8.52 4.17 7.01
C GLY A 118 -8.50 5.41 6.14
N GLU A 119 -9.49 5.51 5.26
CA GLU A 119 -9.74 6.70 4.45
C GLU A 119 -10.33 7.82 5.30
N GLU A 120 -9.85 9.06 5.11
CA GLU A 120 -10.23 10.22 5.95
C GLU A 120 -11.69 10.62 5.77
N SER A 121 -12.21 10.61 4.54
CA SER A 121 -13.53 11.13 4.22
C SER A 121 -14.49 10.02 3.76
N GLY A 122 -15.24 9.44 4.69
CA GLY A 122 -16.24 8.41 4.38
C GLY A 122 -17.35 8.87 3.41
N GLY A 123 -17.75 10.15 3.45
CA GLY A 123 -18.75 10.70 2.52
C GLY A 123 -18.24 10.79 1.08
N LEU A 124 -17.01 11.27 0.88
CA LEU A 124 -16.38 11.37 -0.44
C LEU A 124 -16.03 9.99 -1.02
N ALA A 125 -15.69 9.01 -0.19
CA ALA A 125 -15.45 7.64 -0.63
C ALA A 125 -16.69 7.03 -1.28
N LEU A 126 -17.87 7.24 -0.69
CA LEU A 126 -19.13 6.76 -1.24
C LEU A 126 -19.45 7.46 -2.57
N VAL A 127 -19.31 8.78 -2.63
CA VAL A 127 -19.61 9.56 -3.84
C VAL A 127 -18.69 9.19 -5.01
N ARG A 128 -17.41 8.93 -4.75
CA ARG A 128 -16.45 8.48 -5.79
C ARG A 128 -16.83 7.15 -6.44
N ARG A 129 -17.50 6.24 -5.70
CA ARG A 129 -17.94 4.95 -6.26
C ARG A 129 -19.08 5.08 -7.27
N PHE A 130 -19.93 6.11 -7.11
CA PHE A 130 -21.09 6.31 -7.96
C PHE A 130 -20.88 7.30 -9.11
N ILE A 131 -19.85 8.18 -9.01
CA ILE A 131 -19.56 9.18 -10.02
C ILE A 131 -18.22 8.86 -10.68
N PRO A 132 -18.22 8.40 -11.95
CA PRO A 132 -17.00 8.19 -12.73
C PRO A 132 -16.16 9.50 -12.78
N TYR A 133 -14.83 9.33 -12.73
CA TYR A 133 -13.83 10.43 -12.81
C TYR A 133 -13.77 11.38 -11.60
N LEU A 134 -14.59 11.25 -10.58
CA LEU A 134 -14.52 12.10 -9.38
C LEU A 134 -13.20 11.93 -8.62
N HIS A 135 -12.55 10.76 -8.75
CA HIS A 135 -11.22 10.50 -8.19
C HIS A 135 -10.12 11.43 -8.74
N ILE A 136 -10.32 12.00 -9.94
CA ILE A 136 -9.38 12.97 -10.54
C ILE A 136 -9.43 14.31 -9.78
N LEU A 137 -10.62 14.72 -9.35
CA LEU A 137 -10.84 16.00 -8.67
C LEU A 137 -10.57 15.93 -7.16
N PHE A 138 -10.79 14.77 -6.55
CA PHE A 138 -10.65 14.56 -5.11
C PHE A 138 -9.72 13.38 -4.83
N PRO A 139 -8.42 13.61 -4.63
CA PRO A 139 -7.45 12.57 -4.35
C PRO A 139 -7.79 11.83 -3.06
N GLN A 140 -7.54 10.53 -3.02
CA GLN A 140 -7.74 9.71 -1.84
C GLN A 140 -6.69 10.05 -0.79
N GLN A 141 -7.14 10.14 0.46
CA GLN A 141 -6.25 10.33 1.61
C GLN A 141 -6.51 9.19 2.61
N PHE A 142 -5.43 8.56 3.03
CA PHE A 142 -5.46 7.50 4.03
C PHE A 142 -4.60 7.89 5.23
N HIS A 143 -5.07 7.52 6.40
CA HIS A 143 -4.36 7.72 7.65
C HIS A 143 -4.03 6.36 8.28
N LEU A 144 -2.74 6.11 8.47
CA LEU A 144 -2.25 4.98 9.26
C LEU A 144 -1.95 5.47 10.67
N ARG A 145 -2.63 4.87 11.64
CA ARG A 145 -2.40 5.09 13.08
C ARG A 145 -1.83 3.84 13.68
N VAL A 146 -0.72 3.96 14.38
CA VAL A 146 -0.08 2.87 15.10
C VAL A 146 -0.27 3.12 16.60
N ASN A 147 -0.73 2.11 17.34
CA ASN A 147 -0.96 2.21 18.77
C ASN A 147 0.34 2.53 19.51
N GLY A 148 0.32 3.53 20.39
CA GLY A 148 1.50 3.97 21.12
C GLY A 148 2.43 4.93 20.35
N ALA A 149 2.25 5.12 19.04
CA ALA A 149 3.01 6.11 18.29
C ALA A 149 2.43 7.52 18.49
N ARG A 150 3.31 8.53 18.57
CA ARG A 150 2.90 9.95 18.75
C ARG A 150 2.36 10.59 17.48
N GLY A 151 2.52 9.95 16.33
CA GLY A 151 2.16 10.49 15.02
C GLY A 151 1.18 9.63 14.25
N THR A 152 0.72 10.19 13.14
CA THR A 152 -0.10 9.50 12.14
C THR A 152 0.61 9.59 10.80
N VAL A 153 0.77 8.47 10.11
CA VAL A 153 1.27 8.49 8.73
C VAL A 153 0.12 8.83 7.80
N LYS A 154 0.30 9.89 7.04
CA LYS A 154 -0.67 10.33 6.04
C LYS A 154 -0.22 9.90 4.65
N TYR A 155 -1.06 9.16 3.94
CA TYR A 155 -0.90 8.87 2.53
C TYR A 155 -1.85 9.75 1.72
N THR A 156 -1.32 10.47 0.72
CA THR A 156 -2.11 11.28 -0.20
C THR A 156 -1.80 10.85 -1.62
N GLN A 157 -2.82 10.38 -2.34
CA GLN A 157 -2.68 10.07 -3.76
C GLN A 157 -2.73 11.39 -4.55
N LYS A 158 -1.62 11.73 -5.21
CA LYS A 158 -1.57 12.83 -6.18
C LYS A 158 -1.77 12.22 -7.58
N MET A 159 -2.78 12.66 -8.30
CA MET A 159 -2.93 12.30 -9.72
C MET A 159 -2.32 13.39 -10.58
N ASN A 160 -1.46 12.99 -11.50
CA ASN A 160 -0.99 13.87 -12.56
C ASN A 160 -1.66 13.42 -13.86
N PRO A 161 -2.66 14.15 -14.38
CA PRO A 161 -3.37 13.77 -15.60
C PRO A 161 -2.51 13.90 -16.88
N PHE A 162 -1.32 14.48 -16.76
CA PHE A 162 -0.42 14.75 -17.90
C PHE A 162 0.78 13.77 -17.98
N VAL A 163 0.87 12.82 -17.07
CA VAL A 163 1.90 11.77 -17.14
C VAL A 163 1.26 10.49 -17.65
N HIS A 164 1.43 10.23 -18.93
CA HIS A 164 1.12 8.97 -19.60
C HIS A 164 2.30 8.01 -19.54
#